data_89c471bb67599280b972c72a67a29a99
#
_entry.id   89c471bb67599280b972c72a67a29a99
#
_cell.length_a   1.000
_cell.length_b   1.000
_cell.length_c   1.000
_cell.angle_alpha   90.00
_cell.angle_beta   90.00
_cell.angle_gamma   90.00
#
_symmetry.space_group_name_H-M   'P 1'
#
loop_
_entity.id
_entity.type
_entity.pdbx_description
1 polymer ?
#
loop_
_entity_poly.entity_id
_entity_poly.type
_entity_poly.pdbx_seq_one_letter_code
_entity_poly.pdbx_strand_id
1 'polypeptide(L)'
;MPAVTVDNPLELPKVVVPLAGDVARRVKSVTTAPRGLEGEGFPVRRAFAGIDLADLDPFVHMDQMGEVDYGPGEPKGTPWHPHRGFETVTYMMEGTFLHQDSIGGGGVIQDGATQWMTAGAGILHIERPPDALIDSGGLFHGIQLWVNLPAKLKMTTPRYQDIESQAVTLLTNENGDAIIRVIAGSLGEVQGPGSTHTPITVVHVSLLPGGRLALPWPARYNALSYAMAGQGTIGLERHVLGEGQMAVHVDGDFLVLSANETQDSRTQAFEVLLLGGEPIREPVAAYGPFVMNTRAELQQAYDDYQAGRLGQIPAVHI
;
A
#
# COMPACT_ATOMS: atom_id res chain seq x y z
N MET A 1 13.43 5.58 9.74
CA MET A 1 12.11 5.80 10.41
C MET A 1 11.13 6.21 9.34
N PRO A 2 9.86 5.81 9.42
CA PRO A 2 8.86 6.37 8.51
C PRO A 2 8.92 7.89 8.57
N ALA A 3 8.96 8.55 7.42
CA ALA A 3 9.24 9.98 7.35
C ALA A 3 8.21 10.86 8.05
N VAL A 4 6.95 10.41 8.12
CA VAL A 4 5.89 11.16 8.81
C VAL A 4 5.87 10.76 10.27
N THR A 5 6.47 11.57 11.12
CA THR A 5 6.52 11.39 12.57
C THR A 5 6.31 12.73 13.27
N VAL A 6 6.10 12.69 14.58
CA VAL A 6 5.95 13.86 15.45
C VAL A 6 6.76 13.68 16.71
N ASP A 7 7.25 14.78 17.28
CA ASP A 7 8.04 14.74 18.52
C ASP A 7 7.21 14.33 19.73
N ASN A 8 5.93 14.72 19.77
CA ASN A 8 5.02 14.40 20.85
C ASN A 8 3.70 13.81 20.32
N PRO A 9 3.56 12.48 20.24
CA PRO A 9 2.32 11.86 19.76
C PRO A 9 1.08 12.21 20.57
N LEU A 10 1.22 12.57 21.86
CA LEU A 10 0.07 12.93 22.69
C LEU A 10 -0.65 14.23 22.27
N GLU A 11 0.00 15.06 21.45
CA GLU A 11 -0.60 16.27 20.85
C GLU A 11 -1.48 15.96 19.63
N LEU A 12 -1.37 14.75 19.06
CA LEU A 12 -2.20 14.34 17.93
C LEU A 12 -3.66 14.08 18.36
N PRO A 13 -4.61 14.26 17.43
CA PRO A 13 -5.97 13.81 17.63
C PRO A 13 -6.02 12.32 17.96
N LYS A 14 -6.92 11.95 18.86
CA LYS A 14 -7.09 10.57 19.29
C LYS A 14 -7.98 9.79 18.33
N VAL A 15 -7.59 8.56 18.04
CA VAL A 15 -8.50 7.64 17.35
C VAL A 15 -9.66 7.27 18.26
N VAL A 16 -10.87 7.19 17.70
CA VAL A 16 -12.05 6.76 18.44
C VAL A 16 -11.90 5.30 18.83
N VAL A 17 -12.15 5.00 20.10
CA VAL A 17 -12.14 3.61 20.59
C VAL A 17 -13.43 2.90 20.21
N PRO A 18 -13.40 1.57 19.99
CA PRO A 18 -14.60 0.77 19.76
C PRO A 18 -15.63 0.92 20.89
N LEU A 19 -16.90 0.89 20.53
CA LEU A 19 -18.00 1.03 21.47
C LEU A 19 -18.33 -0.30 22.17
N ALA A 20 -19.03 -0.21 23.29
CA ALA A 20 -19.57 -1.39 23.96
C ALA A 20 -20.58 -2.09 23.03
N GLY A 21 -20.31 -3.34 22.68
CA GLY A 21 -21.11 -4.14 21.75
C GLY A 21 -20.49 -4.33 20.39
N ASP A 22 -19.46 -3.55 20.03
CA ASP A 22 -18.70 -3.76 18.80
C ASP A 22 -17.97 -5.13 18.84
N VAL A 23 -17.87 -5.75 17.69
CA VAL A 23 -17.27 -7.08 17.51
C VAL A 23 -15.85 -6.94 16.95
N ALA A 24 -14.87 -7.47 17.66
CA ALA A 24 -13.50 -7.55 17.16
C ALA A 24 -13.42 -8.49 15.96
N ARG A 25 -12.71 -8.07 14.91
CA ARG A 25 -12.40 -8.93 13.78
C ARG A 25 -11.41 -10.01 14.20
N ARG A 26 -11.81 -11.28 13.99
CA ARG A 26 -10.92 -12.43 14.21
C ARG A 26 -10.02 -12.63 13.01
N VAL A 27 -8.87 -13.26 13.22
CA VAL A 27 -7.96 -13.66 12.16
C VAL A 27 -8.54 -14.90 11.47
N LYS A 28 -8.70 -14.86 10.14
CA LYS A 28 -9.08 -15.97 9.28
C LYS A 28 -7.86 -16.83 8.91
N SER A 29 -6.77 -16.17 8.53
CA SER A 29 -5.53 -16.81 8.13
C SER A 29 -4.34 -15.86 8.29
N VAL A 30 -3.15 -16.44 8.39
CA VAL A 30 -1.87 -15.71 8.32
C VAL A 30 -1.01 -16.39 7.26
N THR A 31 -0.45 -15.60 6.33
CA THR A 31 0.47 -16.05 5.28
C THR A 31 1.80 -15.33 5.42
N THR A 32 2.87 -15.96 4.92
CA THR A 32 4.19 -15.31 4.85
C THR A 32 4.49 -14.95 3.40
N ALA A 33 4.79 -13.68 3.17
CA ALA A 33 5.12 -13.14 1.86
C ALA A 33 6.43 -13.76 1.33
N PRO A 34 6.41 -14.47 0.19
CA PRO A 34 7.63 -14.95 -0.42
C PRO A 34 8.48 -13.79 -0.92
N ARG A 35 9.79 -13.95 -0.83
CA ARG A 35 10.76 -13.02 -1.42
C ARG A 35 10.89 -13.28 -2.91
N GLY A 36 11.08 -12.21 -3.70
CA GLY A 36 11.26 -12.26 -5.14
C GLY A 36 12.04 -11.05 -5.64
N LEU A 37 12.12 -10.94 -6.96
CA LEU A 37 12.70 -9.79 -7.65
C LEU A 37 11.64 -9.22 -8.60
N GLU A 38 11.63 -7.90 -8.75
CA GLU A 38 10.81 -7.16 -9.70
C GLU A 38 11.64 -6.17 -10.53
N GLY A 39 11.03 -5.65 -11.59
CA GLY A 39 11.64 -4.68 -12.49
C GLY A 39 12.99 -5.16 -13.02
N GLU A 40 14.01 -4.32 -12.88
CA GLU A 40 15.38 -4.63 -13.28
C GLU A 40 16.14 -5.48 -12.25
N GLY A 41 15.44 -6.08 -11.27
CA GLY A 41 16.00 -7.00 -10.30
C GLY A 41 16.08 -6.44 -8.89
N PHE A 42 15.23 -5.51 -8.49
CA PHE A 42 15.15 -5.08 -7.09
C PHE A 42 14.35 -6.06 -6.23
N PRO A 43 14.75 -6.24 -4.94
CA PRO A 43 14.14 -7.22 -4.06
C PRO A 43 12.76 -6.77 -3.58
N VAL A 44 11.80 -7.72 -3.57
CA VAL A 44 10.45 -7.51 -3.07
C VAL A 44 9.99 -8.66 -2.19
N ARG A 45 8.96 -8.40 -1.37
CA ARG A 45 8.12 -9.42 -0.72
C ARG A 45 6.71 -9.32 -1.28
N ARG A 46 6.20 -10.43 -1.85
CA ARG A 46 4.85 -10.50 -2.47
C ARG A 46 3.79 -10.75 -1.42
N ALA A 47 3.28 -9.70 -0.82
CA ALA A 47 2.44 -9.76 0.37
C ALA A 47 1.10 -10.49 0.17
N PHE A 48 0.55 -10.50 -1.04
CA PHE A 48 -0.73 -11.16 -1.36
C PHE A 48 -0.60 -12.58 -1.90
N ALA A 49 0.62 -13.10 -2.01
CA ALA A 49 0.83 -14.45 -2.55
C ALA A 49 0.11 -15.51 -1.70
N GLY A 50 -0.69 -16.36 -2.36
CA GLY A 50 -1.41 -17.46 -1.71
C GLY A 50 -2.69 -17.06 -0.97
N ILE A 51 -3.16 -15.84 -1.13
CA ILE A 51 -4.44 -15.36 -0.57
C ILE A 51 -5.49 -15.31 -1.69
N ASP A 52 -6.71 -15.75 -1.39
CA ASP A 52 -7.81 -15.69 -2.34
C ASP A 52 -8.16 -14.25 -2.70
N LEU A 53 -8.40 -13.97 -4.00
CA LEU A 53 -8.80 -12.65 -4.48
C LEU A 53 -10.09 -12.15 -3.81
N ALA A 54 -11.00 -13.02 -3.41
CA ALA A 54 -12.21 -12.63 -2.69
C ALA A 54 -11.93 -12.03 -1.31
N ASP A 55 -10.84 -12.46 -0.65
CA ASP A 55 -10.40 -11.94 0.64
C ASP A 55 -9.60 -10.64 0.47
N LEU A 56 -8.99 -10.43 -0.70
CA LEU A 56 -8.22 -9.24 -1.04
C LEU A 56 -9.09 -8.11 -1.60
N ASP A 57 -10.22 -8.45 -2.25
CA ASP A 57 -11.08 -7.48 -2.96
C ASP A 57 -11.37 -6.23 -2.09
N PRO A 58 -11.05 -5.01 -2.55
CA PRO A 58 -10.75 -4.62 -3.94
C PRO A 58 -9.25 -4.58 -4.31
N PHE A 59 -8.37 -5.13 -3.53
CA PHE A 59 -6.95 -5.17 -3.86
C PHE A 59 -6.61 -6.42 -4.70
N VAL A 60 -5.58 -6.31 -5.57
CA VAL A 60 -5.20 -7.43 -6.46
C VAL A 60 -3.74 -7.79 -6.42
N HIS A 61 -2.87 -6.87 -5.99
CA HIS A 61 -1.44 -7.09 -5.87
C HIS A 61 -0.84 -6.18 -4.81
N MET A 62 0.16 -6.66 -4.07
CA MET A 62 0.98 -5.84 -3.17
C MET A 62 2.38 -6.42 -3.05
N ASP A 63 3.37 -5.57 -3.31
CA ASP A 63 4.77 -5.84 -3.05
C ASP A 63 5.33 -4.85 -2.02
N GLN A 64 6.02 -5.36 -1.02
CA GLN A 64 6.90 -4.56 -0.18
C GLN A 64 8.26 -4.52 -0.86
N MET A 65 8.70 -3.31 -1.23
CA MET A 65 10.00 -3.00 -1.81
C MET A 65 11.00 -2.68 -0.69
N GLY A 66 11.95 -3.55 -0.47
CA GLY A 66 12.87 -3.42 0.68
C GLY A 66 12.26 -4.01 1.97
N GLU A 67 12.63 -3.64 3.16
CA GLU A 67 13.66 -2.66 3.58
C GLU A 67 15.05 -3.11 3.11
N VAL A 68 15.79 -2.22 2.46
CA VAL A 68 17.14 -2.48 1.95
C VAL A 68 18.00 -1.22 2.05
N ASP A 69 19.25 -1.40 2.48
CA ASP A 69 20.27 -0.38 2.44
C ASP A 69 21.19 -0.70 1.24
N TYR A 70 20.95 0.01 0.14
CA TYR A 70 21.68 -0.23 -1.10
C TYR A 70 23.10 0.34 -1.05
N GLY A 71 24.04 -0.42 -1.58
CA GLY A 71 25.34 0.11 -1.95
C GLY A 71 25.30 0.96 -3.23
N PRO A 72 26.36 1.74 -3.50
CA PRO A 72 26.48 2.50 -4.74
C PRO A 72 26.34 1.62 -5.99
N GLY A 73 25.49 2.04 -6.94
CA GLY A 73 25.21 1.32 -8.19
C GLY A 73 24.21 0.17 -8.08
N GLU A 74 23.71 -0.12 -6.88
CA GLU A 74 22.74 -1.23 -6.67
C GLU A 74 21.26 -0.84 -6.89
N PRO A 75 20.82 0.42 -6.59
CA PRO A 75 19.41 0.79 -6.77
C PRO A 75 18.96 0.60 -8.21
N LYS A 76 17.79 -0.01 -8.40
CA LYS A 76 17.20 -0.30 -9.71
C LYS A 76 15.74 0.08 -9.73
N GLY A 77 15.21 0.27 -10.93
CA GLY A 77 13.82 0.62 -11.17
C GLY A 77 13.12 -0.38 -12.08
N THR A 78 12.11 0.12 -12.78
CA THR A 78 11.39 -0.61 -13.82
C THR A 78 11.63 0.05 -15.16
N PRO A 79 11.69 -0.70 -16.28
CA PRO A 79 11.62 -0.11 -17.61
C PRO A 79 10.23 0.48 -17.87
N TRP A 80 10.07 1.22 -18.97
CA TRP A 80 8.75 1.64 -19.45
C TRP A 80 7.83 0.44 -19.62
N HIS A 81 6.68 0.48 -18.95
CA HIS A 81 5.69 -0.59 -18.98
C HIS A 81 4.25 -0.04 -18.95
N PRO A 82 3.28 -0.79 -19.47
CA PRO A 82 1.89 -0.37 -19.49
C PRO A 82 1.15 -0.77 -18.22
N HIS A 83 0.01 -0.08 -17.95
CA HIS A 83 -1.03 -0.55 -17.03
C HIS A 83 -2.41 -0.22 -17.60
N ARG A 84 -3.43 -1.05 -17.28
CA ARG A 84 -4.84 -0.78 -17.59
C ARG A 84 -5.78 -1.48 -16.60
N GLY A 85 -6.87 -0.78 -16.24
CA GLY A 85 -8.03 -1.35 -15.55
C GLY A 85 -7.97 -1.34 -14.03
N PHE A 86 -6.97 -0.66 -13.43
CA PHE A 86 -6.78 -0.58 -11.99
C PHE A 86 -6.02 0.69 -11.61
N GLU A 87 -5.71 0.84 -10.34
CA GLU A 87 -4.90 1.92 -9.80
C GLU A 87 -3.63 1.35 -9.17
N THR A 88 -2.48 2.00 -9.37
CA THR A 88 -1.24 1.72 -8.66
C THR A 88 -1.02 2.75 -7.57
N VAL A 89 -0.56 2.31 -6.41
CA VAL A 89 -0.25 3.16 -5.26
C VAL A 89 1.16 2.85 -4.81
N THR A 90 2.04 3.84 -4.90
CA THR A 90 3.40 3.75 -4.39
C THR A 90 3.48 4.57 -3.10
N TYR A 91 3.56 3.90 -1.96
CA TYR A 91 3.80 4.54 -0.66
C TYR A 91 5.27 4.38 -0.29
N MET A 92 5.99 5.48 -0.19
CA MET A 92 7.40 5.50 0.15
C MET A 92 7.56 5.74 1.65
N MET A 93 8.02 4.74 2.39
CA MET A 93 8.35 4.91 3.80
C MET A 93 9.68 5.60 3.97
N GLU A 94 10.68 5.21 3.18
CA GLU A 94 12.04 5.75 3.20
C GLU A 94 12.70 5.62 1.85
N GLY A 95 13.45 6.64 1.46
CA GLY A 95 14.10 6.75 0.17
C GLY A 95 13.34 7.66 -0.80
N THR A 96 13.75 7.61 -2.04
CA THR A 96 13.18 8.45 -3.10
C THR A 96 12.99 7.64 -4.36
N PHE A 97 11.83 7.81 -5.00
CA PHE A 97 11.51 7.19 -6.27
C PHE A 97 11.02 8.23 -7.26
N LEU A 98 11.48 8.17 -8.50
CA LEU A 98 11.04 9.01 -9.60
C LEU A 98 10.00 8.25 -10.40
N HIS A 99 9.02 8.98 -10.89
CA HIS A 99 7.97 8.46 -11.74
C HIS A 99 7.78 9.38 -12.95
N GLN A 100 7.53 8.82 -14.12
CA GLN A 100 7.14 9.54 -15.33
C GLN A 100 6.20 8.70 -16.19
N ASP A 101 5.27 9.36 -16.88
CA ASP A 101 4.28 8.69 -17.72
C ASP A 101 4.22 9.20 -19.16
N SER A 102 3.40 8.51 -19.98
CA SER A 102 3.18 8.79 -21.39
C SER A 102 2.21 9.93 -21.70
N ILE A 103 1.59 10.54 -20.69
CA ILE A 103 0.59 11.61 -20.86
C ILE A 103 1.03 12.95 -20.26
N GLY A 104 2.30 13.04 -19.84
CA GLY A 104 2.93 14.26 -19.31
C GLY A 104 2.86 14.39 -17.78
N GLY A 105 2.47 13.33 -17.08
CA GLY A 105 2.60 13.21 -15.64
C GLY A 105 4.00 12.74 -15.24
N GLY A 106 4.31 12.93 -13.96
CA GLY A 106 5.57 12.50 -13.36
C GLY A 106 5.84 13.29 -12.10
N GLY A 107 6.75 12.79 -11.29
CA GLY A 107 7.08 13.43 -10.02
C GLY A 107 8.12 12.67 -9.24
N VAL A 108 8.34 13.15 -8.03
CA VAL A 108 9.27 12.58 -7.05
C VAL A 108 8.47 12.12 -5.85
N ILE A 109 8.57 10.85 -5.53
CA ILE A 109 7.96 10.28 -4.33
C ILE A 109 9.05 10.18 -3.28
N GLN A 110 8.97 11.01 -2.25
CA GLN A 110 9.95 11.07 -1.16
C GLN A 110 9.45 10.38 0.10
N ASP A 111 10.29 10.35 1.11
CA ASP A 111 9.98 9.82 2.44
C ASP A 111 8.59 10.24 2.95
N GLY A 112 7.75 9.25 3.28
CA GLY A 112 6.39 9.44 3.79
C GLY A 112 5.34 9.84 2.75
N ALA A 113 5.74 10.12 1.51
CA ALA A 113 4.83 10.49 0.43
C ALA A 113 4.16 9.27 -0.22
N THR A 114 3.05 9.51 -0.87
CA THR A 114 2.31 8.49 -1.63
C THR A 114 1.95 9.04 -3.00
N GLN A 115 2.25 8.28 -4.05
CA GLN A 115 1.72 8.56 -5.37
C GLN A 115 0.59 7.58 -5.69
N TRP A 116 -0.53 8.12 -6.13
CA TRP A 116 -1.72 7.36 -6.52
C TRP A 116 -1.99 7.56 -8.00
N MET A 117 -1.74 6.54 -8.82
CA MET A 117 -1.97 6.58 -10.25
C MET A 117 -3.20 5.75 -10.61
N THR A 118 -4.24 6.35 -11.13
CA THR A 118 -5.32 5.64 -11.83
C THR A 118 -4.87 5.33 -13.24
N ALA A 119 -4.58 4.06 -13.56
CA ALA A 119 -4.22 3.66 -14.91
C ALA A 119 -5.42 3.66 -15.87
N GLY A 120 -6.60 3.30 -15.36
CA GLY A 120 -7.87 3.41 -16.09
C GLY A 120 -7.83 2.79 -17.48
N ALA A 121 -8.11 3.59 -18.52
CA ALA A 121 -8.11 3.18 -19.93
C ALA A 121 -6.74 2.75 -20.47
N GLY A 122 -5.68 3.05 -19.75
CA GLY A 122 -4.33 2.63 -20.07
C GLY A 122 -3.32 3.77 -20.11
N ILE A 123 -2.12 3.48 -19.67
CA ILE A 123 -0.99 4.40 -19.58
C ILE A 123 0.32 3.62 -19.68
N LEU A 124 1.37 4.26 -20.17
CA LEU A 124 2.75 3.79 -20.02
C LEU A 124 3.43 4.60 -18.94
N HIS A 125 4.21 3.96 -18.09
CA HIS A 125 5.03 4.67 -17.10
C HIS A 125 6.37 3.99 -16.85
N ILE A 126 7.25 4.71 -16.19
CA ILE A 126 8.55 4.27 -15.70
C ILE A 126 8.69 4.73 -14.24
N GLU A 127 9.29 3.89 -13.44
CA GLU A 127 9.63 4.19 -12.06
C GLU A 127 11.10 3.84 -11.82
N ARG A 128 11.88 4.78 -11.29
CA ARG A 128 13.30 4.55 -11.02
C ARG A 128 13.81 5.34 -9.81
N PRO A 129 14.88 4.87 -9.14
CA PRO A 129 15.59 5.69 -8.16
C PRO A 129 16.25 6.89 -8.86
N PRO A 130 16.37 8.06 -8.20
CA PRO A 130 17.13 9.19 -8.72
C PRO A 130 18.63 8.87 -8.82
N ASP A 131 19.34 9.55 -9.71
CA ASP A 131 20.78 9.34 -9.93
C ASP A 131 21.59 9.47 -8.62
N ALA A 132 21.23 10.42 -7.75
CA ALA A 132 21.88 10.57 -6.45
C ALA A 132 21.80 9.31 -5.58
N LEU A 133 20.65 8.60 -5.58
CA LEU A 133 20.50 7.33 -4.85
C LEU A 133 21.26 6.20 -5.55
N ILE A 134 21.32 6.20 -6.88
CA ILE A 134 22.12 5.23 -7.65
C ILE A 134 23.60 5.41 -7.32
N ASP A 135 24.08 6.65 -7.33
CA ASP A 135 25.50 6.97 -7.13
C ASP A 135 25.99 6.71 -5.72
N SER A 136 25.19 7.05 -4.70
CA SER A 136 25.59 6.95 -3.30
C SER A 136 25.11 5.68 -2.58
N GLY A 137 24.10 4.99 -3.13
CA GLY A 137 23.32 4.02 -2.36
C GLY A 137 22.46 4.70 -1.30
N GLY A 138 21.92 3.92 -0.39
CA GLY A 138 21.13 4.39 0.74
C GLY A 138 19.86 3.57 0.96
N LEU A 139 19.13 3.97 1.98
CA LEU A 139 17.98 3.24 2.45
C LEU A 139 16.79 3.40 1.48
N PHE A 140 16.11 2.27 1.23
CA PHE A 140 14.93 2.21 0.40
C PHE A 140 13.89 1.26 1.00
N HIS A 141 12.71 1.77 1.26
CA HIS A 141 11.59 0.99 1.79
C HIS A 141 10.26 1.59 1.34
N GLY A 142 9.47 0.83 0.62
CA GLY A 142 8.18 1.26 0.10
C GLY A 142 7.19 0.12 -0.10
N ILE A 143 5.99 0.49 -0.46
CA ILE A 143 4.90 -0.43 -0.82
C ILE A 143 4.40 -0.07 -2.21
N GLN A 144 4.30 -1.07 -3.07
CA GLN A 144 3.55 -1.01 -4.33
C GLN A 144 2.25 -1.77 -4.16
N LEU A 145 1.12 -1.07 -4.23
CA LEU A 145 -0.21 -1.64 -4.05
C LEU A 145 -1.03 -1.44 -5.33
N TRP A 146 -1.76 -2.46 -5.76
CA TRP A 146 -2.71 -2.36 -6.87
C TRP A 146 -4.14 -2.45 -6.34
N VAL A 147 -4.93 -1.44 -6.67
CA VAL A 147 -6.35 -1.34 -6.29
C VAL A 147 -7.21 -1.54 -7.54
N ASN A 148 -8.07 -2.53 -7.52
CA ASN A 148 -8.96 -2.83 -8.64
C ASN A 148 -10.00 -1.73 -8.86
N LEU A 149 -10.39 -1.53 -10.09
CA LEU A 149 -11.52 -0.69 -10.47
C LEU A 149 -12.74 -1.56 -10.83
N PRO A 150 -13.96 -1.15 -10.45
CA PRO A 150 -15.16 -1.82 -10.93
C PRO A 150 -15.26 -1.69 -12.47
N ALA A 151 -15.92 -2.64 -13.13
CA ALA A 151 -16.00 -2.73 -14.59
C ALA A 151 -16.38 -1.40 -15.26
N LYS A 152 -17.33 -0.68 -14.68
CA LYS A 152 -17.79 0.63 -15.18
C LYS A 152 -16.72 1.73 -15.16
N LEU A 153 -15.65 1.57 -14.38
CA LEU A 153 -14.56 2.55 -14.21
C LEU A 153 -13.21 2.07 -14.79
N LYS A 154 -13.11 0.82 -15.26
CA LYS A 154 -11.85 0.30 -15.82
C LYS A 154 -11.32 1.08 -17.01
N MET A 155 -12.19 1.75 -17.74
CA MET A 155 -11.83 2.59 -18.89
C MET A 155 -11.91 4.09 -18.60
N THR A 156 -11.83 4.48 -17.34
CA THR A 156 -11.77 5.90 -16.95
C THR A 156 -10.46 6.55 -17.42
N THR A 157 -10.45 7.87 -17.54
CA THR A 157 -9.25 8.62 -17.92
C THR A 157 -8.15 8.45 -16.85
N PRO A 158 -6.91 8.17 -17.24
CA PRO A 158 -5.78 8.14 -16.33
C PRO A 158 -5.62 9.46 -15.56
N ARG A 159 -5.23 9.35 -14.29
CA ARG A 159 -4.98 10.52 -13.44
C ARG A 159 -3.95 10.21 -12.35
N TYR A 160 -3.37 11.25 -11.77
CA TYR A 160 -2.46 11.18 -10.62
C TYR A 160 -2.97 11.97 -9.43
N GLN A 161 -2.53 11.53 -8.25
CA GLN A 161 -2.58 12.27 -7.01
C GLN A 161 -1.22 12.09 -6.33
N ASP A 162 -0.50 13.18 -6.14
CA ASP A 162 0.69 13.20 -5.29
C ASP A 162 0.25 13.63 -3.89
N ILE A 163 0.42 12.73 -2.93
CA ILE A 163 0.10 12.93 -1.53
C ILE A 163 1.41 13.14 -0.81
N GLU A 164 1.75 14.39 -0.60
CA GLU A 164 2.95 14.77 0.15
C GLU A 164 2.87 14.30 1.60
N SER A 165 4.02 14.02 2.20
CA SER A 165 4.10 13.50 3.56
C SER A 165 3.38 14.37 4.59
N GLN A 166 3.46 15.71 4.47
CA GLN A 166 2.79 16.67 5.35
C GLN A 166 1.26 16.72 5.17
N ALA A 167 0.72 16.17 4.08
CA ALA A 167 -0.72 16.08 3.86
C ALA A 167 -1.34 14.86 4.53
N VAL A 168 -0.52 13.88 4.96
CA VAL A 168 -1.01 12.66 5.61
C VAL A 168 -1.64 13.00 6.95
N THR A 169 -2.85 12.49 7.17
CA THR A 169 -3.56 12.70 8.44
C THR A 169 -3.00 11.80 9.53
N LEU A 170 -2.56 12.40 10.63
CA LEU A 170 -1.97 11.72 11.78
C LEU A 170 -2.94 11.63 12.96
N LEU A 171 -3.00 10.45 13.57
CA LEU A 171 -3.73 10.19 14.81
C LEU A 171 -2.83 9.42 15.79
N THR A 172 -3.26 9.37 17.03
CA THR A 172 -2.67 8.53 18.07
C THR A 172 -3.74 7.81 18.88
N ASN A 173 -3.35 6.89 19.75
CA ASN A 173 -4.22 6.32 20.78
C ASN A 173 -4.14 7.12 22.09
N GLU A 174 -4.90 6.70 23.11
CA GLU A 174 -4.95 7.39 24.41
C GLU A 174 -3.59 7.51 25.10
N ASN A 175 -2.74 6.51 24.92
CA ASN A 175 -1.44 6.45 25.59
C ASN A 175 -0.32 7.18 24.84
N GLY A 176 -0.52 7.52 23.56
CA GLY A 176 0.51 8.10 22.69
C GLY A 176 1.58 7.08 22.25
N ASP A 177 1.32 5.78 22.39
CA ASP A 177 2.23 4.71 21.99
C ASP A 177 2.01 4.22 20.54
N ALA A 178 1.10 4.89 19.80
CA ALA A 178 0.84 4.64 18.39
C ALA A 178 0.91 5.94 17.57
N ILE A 179 1.54 5.89 16.40
CA ILE A 179 1.35 6.88 15.33
C ILE A 179 0.56 6.19 14.21
N ILE A 180 -0.61 6.74 13.91
CA ILE A 180 -1.54 6.19 12.93
C ILE A 180 -1.62 7.18 11.76
N ARG A 181 -1.18 6.76 10.56
CA ARG A 181 -1.14 7.55 9.34
C ARG A 181 -2.28 7.11 8.45
N VAL A 182 -3.32 7.94 8.33
CA VAL A 182 -4.44 7.69 7.41
C VAL A 182 -4.06 8.24 6.04
N ILE A 183 -3.66 7.37 5.13
CA ILE A 183 -3.18 7.73 3.78
C ILE A 183 -4.37 7.96 2.85
N ALA A 184 -5.36 7.07 2.88
CA ALA A 184 -6.57 7.18 2.06
C ALA A 184 -7.78 6.57 2.78
N GLY A 185 -8.97 7.02 2.39
CA GLY A 185 -10.24 6.58 2.98
C GLY A 185 -10.48 7.16 4.37
N SER A 186 -11.27 6.48 5.19
CA SER A 186 -11.72 6.98 6.50
C SER A 186 -11.36 6.00 7.61
N LEU A 187 -11.00 6.56 8.76
CA LEU A 187 -10.86 5.84 10.02
C LEU A 187 -11.75 6.53 11.07
N GLY A 188 -12.92 5.96 11.35
CA GLY A 188 -14.00 6.67 12.03
C GLY A 188 -14.45 7.90 11.24
N GLU A 189 -14.44 9.08 11.87
CA GLU A 189 -14.79 10.35 11.25
C GLU A 189 -13.62 11.05 10.55
N VAL A 190 -12.41 10.53 10.73
CA VAL A 190 -11.19 11.14 10.18
C VAL A 190 -10.93 10.59 8.78
N GLN A 191 -10.57 11.49 7.85
CA GLN A 191 -10.27 11.14 6.47
C GLN A 191 -8.79 11.36 6.14
N GLY A 192 -8.24 10.42 5.36
CA GLY A 192 -6.96 10.59 4.69
C GLY A 192 -7.08 11.43 3.42
N PRO A 193 -5.97 11.98 2.92
CA PRO A 193 -5.94 12.86 1.74
C PRO A 193 -6.23 12.12 0.42
N GLY A 194 -5.98 10.82 0.34
CA GLY A 194 -6.15 10.04 -0.89
C GLY A 194 -7.60 9.92 -1.33
N SER A 195 -7.89 10.36 -2.55
CA SER A 195 -9.19 10.22 -3.19
C SER A 195 -9.23 8.93 -4.02
N THR A 196 -10.16 8.04 -3.75
CA THR A 196 -10.25 6.70 -4.34
C THR A 196 -11.52 6.50 -5.14
N HIS A 197 -11.45 5.74 -6.24
CA HIS A 197 -12.62 5.35 -7.01
C HIS A 197 -13.44 4.24 -6.34
N THR A 198 -12.75 3.35 -5.63
CA THR A 198 -13.34 2.30 -4.82
C THR A 198 -13.28 2.72 -3.36
N PRO A 199 -14.35 2.56 -2.57
CA PRO A 199 -14.31 2.87 -1.14
C PRO A 199 -13.31 1.95 -0.42
N ILE A 200 -12.18 2.50 -0.01
CA ILE A 200 -11.10 1.78 0.69
C ILE A 200 -10.54 2.61 1.84
N THR A 201 -9.79 1.97 2.71
CA THR A 201 -9.00 2.60 3.76
C THR A 201 -7.58 2.03 3.73
N VAL A 202 -6.58 2.90 3.70
CA VAL A 202 -5.16 2.59 3.76
C VAL A 202 -4.56 3.33 4.93
N VAL A 203 -4.07 2.57 5.92
CA VAL A 203 -3.54 3.11 7.17
C VAL A 203 -2.20 2.46 7.48
N HIS A 204 -1.19 3.26 7.80
CA HIS A 204 0.07 2.77 8.34
C HIS A 204 0.16 3.09 9.83
N VAL A 205 0.41 2.08 10.64
CA VAL A 205 0.55 2.17 12.10
C VAL A 205 1.99 1.86 12.51
N SER A 206 2.62 2.78 13.25
CA SER A 206 3.80 2.50 14.05
C SER A 206 3.36 2.34 15.50
N LEU A 207 3.57 1.17 16.08
CA LEU A 207 3.17 0.85 17.46
C LEU A 207 4.43 0.58 18.30
N LEU A 208 4.63 1.39 19.35
CA LEU A 208 5.79 1.28 20.23
C LEU A 208 5.80 -0.04 21.01
N PRO A 209 6.96 -0.50 21.52
CA PRO A 209 7.07 -1.71 22.32
C PRO A 209 6.04 -1.77 23.47
N GLY A 210 5.34 -2.90 23.59
CA GLY A 210 4.26 -3.09 24.57
C GLY A 210 2.96 -2.36 24.28
N GLY A 211 2.93 -1.49 23.25
CA GLY A 211 1.77 -0.72 22.84
C GLY A 211 0.60 -1.59 22.39
N ARG A 212 -0.61 -1.07 22.59
CA ARG A 212 -1.87 -1.72 22.21
C ARG A 212 -2.78 -0.73 21.52
N LEU A 213 -3.44 -1.20 20.46
CA LEU A 213 -4.30 -0.37 19.64
C LEU A 213 -5.55 -1.14 19.22
N ALA A 214 -6.70 -0.51 19.35
CA ALA A 214 -7.96 -0.97 18.77
C ALA A 214 -8.44 0.12 17.81
N LEU A 215 -8.69 -0.26 16.55
CA LEU A 215 -9.06 0.66 15.47
C LEU A 215 -10.44 0.32 14.94
N PRO A 216 -11.39 1.28 14.87
CA PRO A 216 -12.67 1.06 14.23
C PRO A 216 -12.44 0.70 12.74
N TRP A 217 -13.22 -0.24 12.24
CA TRP A 217 -13.11 -0.70 10.86
C TRP A 217 -14.49 -0.97 10.27
N PRO A 218 -14.83 -0.42 9.11
CA PRO A 218 -16.17 -0.59 8.56
C PRO A 218 -16.52 -2.07 8.37
N ALA A 219 -17.63 -2.52 8.96
CA ALA A 219 -18.03 -3.93 8.94
C ALA A 219 -18.20 -4.49 7.51
N ARG A 220 -18.58 -3.61 6.55
CA ARG A 220 -18.75 -3.99 5.14
C ARG A 220 -17.44 -4.13 4.34
N TYR A 221 -16.30 -3.71 4.91
CA TYR A 221 -15.00 -3.80 4.26
C TYR A 221 -14.33 -5.14 4.55
N ASN A 222 -13.59 -5.68 3.59
CA ASN A 222 -12.53 -6.63 3.89
C ASN A 222 -11.48 -5.95 4.78
N ALA A 223 -10.68 -6.75 5.48
CA ALA A 223 -9.62 -6.22 6.32
C ALA A 223 -8.39 -7.10 6.27
N LEU A 224 -7.24 -6.46 6.06
CA LEU A 224 -5.93 -7.06 5.95
C LEU A 224 -4.96 -6.31 6.87
N SER A 225 -4.03 -7.03 7.51
CA SER A 225 -2.98 -6.44 8.33
C SER A 225 -1.65 -7.03 7.92
N TYR A 226 -0.75 -6.22 7.39
CA TYR A 226 0.58 -6.62 6.93
C TYR A 226 1.66 -6.04 7.84
N ALA A 227 2.47 -6.91 8.45
CA ALA A 227 3.64 -6.48 9.21
C ALA A 227 4.78 -6.15 8.27
N MET A 228 5.09 -4.88 8.12
CA MET A 228 6.18 -4.39 7.28
C MET A 228 7.54 -4.52 7.99
N ALA A 229 7.57 -4.33 9.30
CA ALA A 229 8.76 -4.51 10.14
C ALA A 229 8.34 -4.77 11.59
N GLY A 230 9.23 -5.39 12.36
CA GLY A 230 8.98 -5.73 13.76
C GLY A 230 8.01 -6.88 13.94
N GLN A 231 7.48 -7.01 15.16
CA GLN A 231 6.63 -8.12 15.52
C GLN A 231 5.64 -7.80 16.62
N GLY A 232 4.51 -8.49 16.58
CA GLY A 232 3.44 -8.31 17.55
C GLY A 232 2.37 -9.38 17.45
N THR A 233 1.18 -9.06 17.91
CA THR A 233 0.01 -9.91 17.80
C THR A 233 -1.18 -9.14 17.24
N ILE A 234 -2.09 -9.87 16.57
CA ILE A 234 -3.28 -9.33 15.98
C ILE A 234 -4.53 -10.10 16.41
N GLY A 235 -5.66 -9.39 16.57
CA GLY A 235 -6.90 -9.93 17.10
C GLY A 235 -6.89 -10.10 18.62
N LEU A 236 -8.07 -10.33 19.18
CA LEU A 236 -8.20 -10.62 20.62
C LEU A 236 -7.58 -11.96 21.00
N GLU A 237 -7.53 -12.90 20.04
CA GLU A 237 -6.90 -14.23 20.17
C GLU A 237 -5.36 -14.15 20.16
N ARG A 238 -4.81 -12.96 19.89
CA ARG A 238 -3.37 -12.70 19.89
C ARG A 238 -2.57 -13.58 18.93
N HIS A 239 -3.05 -13.72 17.69
CA HIS A 239 -2.27 -14.38 16.65
C HIS A 239 -0.96 -13.64 16.39
N VAL A 240 0.15 -14.36 16.41
CA VAL A 240 1.47 -13.77 16.14
C VAL A 240 1.52 -13.24 14.71
N LEU A 241 2.05 -12.04 14.54
CA LEU A 241 2.29 -11.40 13.26
C LEU A 241 3.68 -10.75 13.28
N GLY A 242 4.57 -11.24 12.43
CA GLY A 242 5.94 -10.75 12.29
C GLY A 242 6.22 -10.19 10.89
N GLU A 243 7.36 -9.61 10.72
CA GLU A 243 7.80 -9.01 9.45
C GLU A 243 7.55 -9.91 8.24
N GLY A 244 6.93 -9.35 7.21
CA GLY A 244 6.58 -10.05 5.98
C GLY A 244 5.37 -10.98 6.10
N GLN A 245 4.61 -10.92 7.20
CA GLN A 245 3.39 -11.70 7.36
C GLN A 245 2.14 -10.84 7.13
N MET A 246 1.15 -11.45 6.48
CA MET A 246 -0.17 -10.89 6.20
C MET A 246 -1.24 -11.67 6.94
N ALA A 247 -2.05 -10.97 7.75
CA ALA A 247 -3.26 -11.51 8.34
C ALA A 247 -4.49 -11.06 7.53
N VAL A 248 -5.35 -12.02 7.21
CA VAL A 248 -6.69 -11.81 6.66
C VAL A 248 -7.69 -11.91 7.81
N HIS A 249 -8.64 -10.99 7.88
CA HIS A 249 -9.64 -10.94 8.93
C HIS A 249 -11.03 -11.36 8.44
N VAL A 250 -11.82 -11.93 9.35
CA VAL A 250 -13.27 -12.10 9.15
C VAL A 250 -14.01 -10.79 9.46
N ASP A 251 -15.33 -10.78 9.26
CA ASP A 251 -16.17 -9.63 9.56
C ASP A 251 -16.12 -9.23 11.04
N GLY A 252 -16.37 -7.97 11.29
CA GLY A 252 -16.38 -7.32 12.61
C GLY A 252 -16.29 -5.81 12.47
N ASP A 253 -16.24 -5.10 13.58
CA ASP A 253 -16.35 -3.65 13.66
C ASP A 253 -15.00 -2.97 13.96
N PHE A 254 -14.01 -3.72 14.44
CA PHE A 254 -12.68 -3.15 14.76
C PHE A 254 -11.55 -4.17 14.67
N LEU A 255 -10.34 -3.66 14.45
CA LEU A 255 -9.08 -4.39 14.46
C LEU A 255 -8.34 -4.18 15.79
N VAL A 256 -7.60 -5.19 16.24
CA VAL A 256 -6.77 -5.14 17.45
C VAL A 256 -5.32 -5.48 17.08
N LEU A 257 -4.39 -4.62 17.51
CA LEU A 257 -2.94 -4.84 17.38
C LEU A 257 -2.27 -4.72 18.76
N SER A 258 -1.21 -5.48 18.97
CA SER A 258 -0.34 -5.31 20.13
C SER A 258 1.10 -5.54 19.70
N ALA A 259 1.99 -4.61 20.02
CA ALA A 259 3.43 -4.77 19.78
C ALA A 259 4.06 -5.64 20.90
N ASN A 260 5.10 -6.40 20.55
CA ASN A 260 5.91 -7.06 21.57
C ASN A 260 6.67 -6.04 22.41
N GLU A 261 7.08 -6.43 23.64
CA GLU A 261 7.84 -5.57 24.56
C GLU A 261 9.22 -5.17 24.01
N THR A 262 9.73 -5.93 23.07
CA THR A 262 10.98 -5.64 22.36
C THR A 262 10.77 -5.74 20.87
N GLN A 263 11.39 -4.84 20.12
CA GLN A 263 11.35 -4.80 18.67
C GLN A 263 12.77 -4.88 18.11
N ASP A 264 12.93 -5.69 17.09
CA ASP A 264 14.17 -5.86 16.32
C ASP A 264 14.17 -5.06 15.01
N SER A 265 13.07 -4.32 14.74
CA SER A 265 12.98 -3.42 13.60
C SER A 265 13.89 -2.21 13.76
N ARG A 266 14.32 -1.64 12.64
CA ARG A 266 15.16 -0.43 12.63
C ARG A 266 14.45 0.77 13.29
N THR A 267 13.15 0.85 13.18
CA THR A 267 12.33 1.91 13.79
C THR A 267 12.06 1.70 15.28
N GLN A 268 12.44 0.55 15.83
CA GLN A 268 12.11 0.13 17.20
C GLN A 268 10.59 0.11 17.46
N ALA A 269 9.79 -0.11 16.41
CA ALA A 269 8.34 -0.18 16.46
C ALA A 269 7.82 -1.40 15.68
N PHE A 270 6.61 -1.80 15.96
CA PHE A 270 5.84 -2.72 15.13
C PHE A 270 5.14 -1.93 14.04
N GLU A 271 5.62 -2.03 12.81
CA GLU A 271 5.14 -1.31 11.65
C GLU A 271 4.10 -2.14 10.88
N VAL A 272 2.86 -1.71 10.87
CA VAL A 272 1.76 -2.46 10.26
C VAL A 272 1.02 -1.61 9.24
N LEU A 273 0.90 -2.13 8.02
CA LEU A 273 -0.01 -1.58 7.01
C LEU A 273 -1.37 -2.27 7.15
N LEU A 274 -2.41 -1.48 7.36
CA LEU A 274 -3.79 -1.92 7.41
C LEU A 274 -4.49 -1.52 6.12
N LEU A 275 -5.10 -2.49 5.47
CA LEU A 275 -5.81 -2.31 4.21
C LEU A 275 -7.24 -2.83 4.35
N GLY A 276 -8.19 -2.11 3.80
CA GLY A 276 -9.55 -2.60 3.66
C GLY A 276 -10.34 -1.83 2.64
N GLY A 277 -11.38 -2.45 2.15
CA GLY A 277 -12.25 -1.81 1.18
C GLY A 277 -13.56 -2.56 1.02
N GLU A 278 -14.53 -1.86 0.46
CA GLU A 278 -15.79 -2.47 0.07
C GLU A 278 -15.54 -3.39 -1.13
N PRO A 279 -15.81 -4.72 -1.01
CA PRO A 279 -15.54 -5.64 -2.10
C PRO A 279 -16.35 -5.30 -3.34
N ILE A 280 -15.69 -5.26 -4.50
CA ILE A 280 -16.33 -5.01 -5.82
C ILE A 280 -17.19 -6.19 -6.23
N ARG A 281 -16.77 -7.42 -5.90
CA ARG A 281 -17.47 -8.69 -6.21
C ARG A 281 -17.73 -8.89 -7.70
N GLU A 282 -16.86 -8.39 -8.54
CA GLU A 282 -16.87 -8.63 -9.98
C GLU A 282 -15.79 -9.66 -10.36
N PRO A 283 -15.93 -10.37 -11.51
CA PRO A 283 -14.87 -11.23 -12.01
C PRO A 283 -13.55 -10.45 -12.22
N VAL A 284 -12.43 -11.06 -11.86
CA VAL A 284 -11.10 -10.50 -12.08
C VAL A 284 -10.36 -11.39 -13.08
N ALA A 285 -9.96 -10.80 -14.20
CA ALA A 285 -9.04 -11.39 -15.16
C ALA A 285 -7.75 -10.54 -15.12
N ALA A 286 -6.67 -11.12 -14.55
CA ALA A 286 -5.39 -10.45 -14.43
C ALA A 286 -4.31 -11.27 -15.16
N TYR A 287 -3.50 -10.58 -15.94
CA TYR A 287 -2.31 -11.17 -16.56
C TYR A 287 -1.29 -10.08 -16.88
N GLY A 288 -0.05 -10.25 -16.38
CA GLY A 288 0.99 -9.23 -16.50
C GLY A 288 0.51 -7.88 -15.97
N PRO A 289 0.67 -6.79 -16.76
CA PRO A 289 0.39 -5.42 -16.30
C PRO A 289 -1.09 -4.98 -16.46
N PHE A 290 -2.00 -5.92 -16.72
CA PHE A 290 -3.41 -5.60 -16.98
C PHE A 290 -4.35 -6.34 -16.02
N VAL A 291 -5.36 -5.62 -15.51
CA VAL A 291 -6.41 -6.16 -14.64
C VAL A 291 -7.78 -5.78 -15.20
N MET A 292 -8.45 -6.74 -15.81
CA MET A 292 -9.75 -6.57 -16.46
C MET A 292 -10.80 -7.48 -15.83
N ASN A 293 -12.00 -7.58 -16.40
CA ASN A 293 -13.04 -8.48 -15.91
C ASN A 293 -13.11 -9.79 -16.72
N THR A 294 -12.64 -9.79 -17.97
CA THR A 294 -12.71 -10.95 -18.89
C THR A 294 -11.39 -11.17 -19.62
N ARG A 295 -11.19 -12.40 -20.12
CA ARG A 295 -10.03 -12.72 -20.97
C ARG A 295 -10.06 -11.95 -22.31
N ALA A 296 -11.25 -11.68 -22.85
CA ALA A 296 -11.38 -10.89 -24.08
C ALA A 296 -10.90 -9.45 -23.87
N GLU A 297 -11.23 -8.84 -22.74
CA GLU A 297 -10.74 -7.50 -22.39
C GLU A 297 -9.23 -7.47 -22.15
N LEU A 298 -8.66 -8.54 -21.55
CA LEU A 298 -7.20 -8.68 -21.45
C LEU A 298 -6.53 -8.73 -22.83
N GLN A 299 -7.07 -9.55 -23.74
CA GLN A 299 -6.55 -9.63 -25.11
C GLN A 299 -6.62 -8.27 -25.79
N GLN A 300 -7.74 -7.54 -25.65
CA GLN A 300 -7.89 -6.19 -26.18
C GLN A 300 -6.85 -5.23 -25.59
N ALA A 301 -6.53 -5.35 -24.28
CA ALA A 301 -5.50 -4.52 -23.64
C ALA A 301 -4.12 -4.77 -24.23
N TYR A 302 -3.76 -6.02 -24.53
CA TYR A 302 -2.52 -6.37 -25.21
C TYR A 302 -2.48 -5.86 -26.65
N ASP A 303 -3.58 -6.03 -27.39
CA ASP A 303 -3.67 -5.55 -28.79
C ASP A 303 -3.57 -4.02 -28.85
N ASP A 304 -4.17 -3.32 -27.88
CA ASP A 304 -4.08 -1.87 -27.76
C ASP A 304 -2.66 -1.41 -27.42
N TYR A 305 -1.98 -2.11 -26.50
CA TYR A 305 -0.59 -1.83 -26.17
C TYR A 305 0.34 -2.02 -27.37
N GLN A 306 0.24 -3.15 -28.07
CA GLN A 306 1.06 -3.45 -29.25
C GLN A 306 0.82 -2.47 -30.40
N ALA A 307 -0.40 -1.94 -30.50
CA ALA A 307 -0.75 -0.92 -31.50
C ALA A 307 -0.39 0.53 -31.07
N GLY A 308 0.27 0.71 -29.91
CA GLY A 308 0.67 2.04 -29.41
C GLY A 308 -0.49 2.91 -28.91
N ARG A 309 -1.63 2.31 -28.56
CA ARG A 309 -2.83 3.04 -28.12
C ARG A 309 -2.84 3.42 -26.64
N LEU A 310 -1.85 2.99 -25.84
CA LEU A 310 -1.71 3.35 -24.42
C LEU A 310 -0.79 4.55 -24.19
N GLY A 311 -0.46 5.30 -25.24
CA GLY A 311 0.41 6.46 -25.17
C GLY A 311 1.75 6.23 -25.87
N GLN A 312 2.60 7.23 -25.84
CA GLN A 312 3.95 7.20 -26.41
C GLN A 312 4.97 7.60 -25.35
N ILE A 313 6.10 6.92 -25.34
CA ILE A 313 7.22 7.29 -24.48
C ILE A 313 7.72 8.68 -24.90
N PRO A 314 7.81 9.66 -23.98
CA PRO A 314 8.32 10.99 -24.29
C PRO A 314 9.75 10.94 -24.83
N ALA A 315 10.09 11.86 -25.73
CA ALA A 315 11.45 11.94 -26.30
C ALA A 315 12.51 12.29 -25.23
N VAL A 316 12.10 13.02 -24.19
CA VAL A 316 12.90 13.30 -22.99
C VAL A 316 12.25 12.57 -21.83
N HIS A 317 12.95 11.63 -21.22
CA HIS A 317 12.45 10.85 -20.09
C HIS A 317 13.57 10.60 -19.07
N ILE A 318 13.16 10.23 -17.82
CA ILE A 318 14.04 9.91 -16.69
C ILE A 318 14.77 8.59 -16.92
#